data_4b7a2b7dd7bb780fff549b3fd5f24681
#
_entry.id   4b7a2b7dd7bb780fff549b3fd5f24681
#
_cell.length_a   1.000
_cell.length_b   1.000
_cell.length_c   1.000
_cell.angle_alpha   90.00
_cell.angle_beta   90.00
_cell.angle_gamma   90.00
#
_symmetry.space_group_name_H-M   'P 1'
#
loop_
_entity.id
_entity.type
_entity.pdbx_description
1 polymer ?
#
loop_
_entity_poly.entity_id
_entity_poly.type
_entity_poly.pdbx_seq_one_letter_code
_entity_poly.pdbx_strand_id
1 'polypeptide(L)'
;MRRIYASVFPIAAVISLACTSNPQTESSSASSTTTTSSTTSNAPIEGARAVAGGGISAAGWTGRIDAGEAKRGQVLSNAKLATEGSGLHVTTGPAVAYWNPSNTASGNYTVKATFTEPKYMNVNDHPHPYGIFIGGNDMGTDKQTYLYCAAYGSGDFIVRGFGPESFQLNGRRGEANAAVHKAAGPGSPVTQDIAVSVNGDKVNCAINGTVVATYNKADVVGAGKLKSTDGVYGVRFAHNTDGVVSGLTVTKP
;
A
#
# COMPACT_ATOMS: atom_id res chain seq x y z
N MET A 1 -36.82 42.45 -20.28
CA MET A 1 -37.59 41.86 -21.41
C MET A 1 -37.73 40.35 -21.14
N ARG A 2 -38.97 39.95 -20.94
CA ARG A 2 -39.40 38.57 -20.76
C ARG A 2 -39.40 37.85 -22.10
N ARG A 3 -38.99 36.58 -22.16
CA ARG A 3 -39.58 35.59 -23.05
C ARG A 3 -39.64 34.23 -22.37
N ILE A 4 -40.85 33.83 -22.09
CA ILE A 4 -41.35 32.52 -21.68
C ILE A 4 -41.62 31.75 -22.97
N TYR A 5 -41.25 30.52 -23.06
CA TYR A 5 -41.86 29.55 -23.99
C TYR A 5 -42.19 28.27 -23.23
N ALA A 6 -43.48 28.04 -23.14
CA ALA A 6 -44.13 26.82 -22.76
C ALA A 6 -44.48 26.03 -24.03
N SER A 7 -44.69 24.77 -23.89
CA SER A 7 -45.53 23.85 -24.72
C SER A 7 -44.80 22.55 -25.00
N VAL A 8 -45.35 21.39 -25.07
CA VAL A 8 -46.69 20.80 -24.96
C VAL A 8 -46.47 19.29 -25.01
N PHE A 9 -47.19 18.53 -24.20
CA PHE A 9 -47.31 17.07 -24.30
C PHE A 9 -48.16 16.68 -25.52
N PRO A 10 -48.05 15.44 -26.04
CA PRO A 10 -49.25 14.66 -26.23
C PRO A 10 -49.18 13.22 -25.64
N ILE A 11 -50.35 12.86 -25.15
CA ILE A 11 -50.87 11.57 -24.74
C ILE A 11 -51.34 10.83 -25.95
N ALA A 12 -51.15 9.55 -26.04
CA ALA A 12 -52.01 8.57 -26.75
C ALA A 12 -51.44 7.17 -26.48
N ALA A 13 -52.10 6.17 -26.22
CA ALA A 13 -53.44 5.66 -26.13
C ALA A 13 -53.29 4.13 -26.04
N VAL A 14 -53.99 3.55 -25.16
CA VAL A 14 -54.11 2.12 -24.85
C VAL A 14 -54.83 1.42 -25.99
N ILE A 15 -54.41 0.24 -26.41
CA ILE A 15 -55.23 -0.77 -27.05
C ILE A 15 -55.03 -2.14 -26.40
N SER A 16 -56.03 -2.60 -25.73
CA SER A 16 -56.22 -3.97 -25.25
C SER A 16 -56.82 -4.82 -26.34
N LEU A 17 -56.29 -6.00 -26.55
CA LEU A 17 -57.06 -7.08 -27.19
C LEU A 17 -56.86 -8.39 -26.43
N ALA A 18 -57.96 -8.88 -25.91
CA ALA A 18 -58.13 -10.20 -25.35
C ALA A 18 -58.63 -11.15 -26.46
N CYS A 19 -58.33 -12.41 -26.30
CA CYS A 19 -59.05 -13.64 -26.74
C CYS A 19 -58.03 -14.73 -27.00
N THR A 20 -58.14 -15.97 -26.69
CA THR A 20 -59.10 -16.92 -26.15
C THR A 20 -58.38 -18.25 -25.96
N SER A 21 -58.79 -19.00 -25.00
CA SER A 21 -58.35 -20.34 -24.62
C SER A 21 -58.68 -21.41 -25.69
N ASN A 22 -57.83 -22.43 -25.87
CA ASN A 22 -58.21 -23.83 -25.65
C ASN A 22 -57.02 -24.81 -25.79
N PRO A 23 -57.13 -26.01 -25.22
CA PRO A 23 -56.00 -26.81 -24.76
C PRO A 23 -55.71 -28.02 -25.68
N GLN A 24 -54.53 -28.56 -25.57
CA GLN A 24 -54.18 -30.00 -25.58
C GLN A 24 -52.70 -30.20 -25.96
N THR A 25 -51.96 -30.86 -25.29
CA THR A 25 -51.56 -32.26 -25.20
C THR A 25 -50.12 -32.31 -24.65
N GLU A 26 -49.91 -33.12 -23.66
CA GLU A 26 -48.63 -33.44 -23.08
C GLU A 26 -47.62 -33.94 -24.08
N SER A 27 -46.42 -33.40 -24.01
CA SER A 27 -45.21 -34.12 -24.43
C SER A 27 -44.06 -33.66 -23.51
N SER A 28 -43.60 -34.57 -22.69
CA SER A 28 -42.48 -34.46 -21.80
C SER A 28 -41.19 -34.16 -22.61
N SER A 29 -40.68 -32.95 -22.46
CA SER A 29 -39.32 -32.66 -22.83
C SER A 29 -38.68 -31.96 -21.63
N ALA A 30 -37.76 -32.68 -21.02
CA ALA A 30 -36.93 -32.15 -19.93
C ALA A 30 -36.13 -30.92 -20.43
N SER A 31 -36.61 -29.74 -20.06
CA SER A 31 -35.90 -28.50 -20.30
C SER A 31 -34.91 -28.33 -19.12
N SER A 32 -33.68 -28.65 -19.38
CA SER A 32 -32.55 -28.31 -18.49
C SER A 32 -32.48 -26.79 -18.39
N THR A 33 -33.03 -26.27 -17.29
CA THR A 33 -32.85 -24.89 -16.87
C THR A 33 -31.38 -24.73 -16.49
N THR A 34 -30.57 -24.24 -17.40
CA THR A 34 -29.23 -23.77 -17.08
C THR A 34 -29.40 -22.52 -16.23
N THR A 35 -29.42 -22.71 -14.92
CA THR A 35 -29.26 -21.63 -13.96
C THR A 35 -27.85 -21.10 -14.13
N THR A 36 -27.71 -20.00 -14.86
CA THR A 36 -26.48 -19.22 -14.86
C THR A 36 -26.33 -18.64 -13.46
N SER A 37 -25.71 -19.40 -12.59
CA SER A 37 -25.18 -18.86 -11.34
C SER A 37 -24.11 -17.87 -11.73
N SER A 38 -24.43 -16.58 -11.66
CA SER A 38 -23.44 -15.52 -11.57
C SER A 38 -22.67 -15.74 -10.27
N THR A 39 -21.63 -16.55 -10.35
CA THR A 39 -20.57 -16.61 -9.34
C THR A 39 -19.92 -15.23 -9.30
N THR A 40 -20.39 -14.37 -8.42
CA THR A 40 -19.60 -13.28 -7.90
C THR A 40 -18.35 -13.96 -7.35
N SER A 41 -17.23 -13.89 -8.07
CA SER A 41 -15.97 -14.40 -7.57
C SER A 41 -15.56 -13.50 -6.42
N ASN A 42 -15.97 -13.88 -5.21
CA ASN A 42 -15.26 -13.51 -4.00
C ASN A 42 -13.92 -14.26 -4.04
N ALA A 43 -13.01 -13.81 -4.91
CA ALA A 43 -11.62 -14.19 -4.76
C ALA A 43 -11.22 -13.80 -3.34
N PRO A 44 -10.69 -14.71 -2.52
CA PRO A 44 -10.22 -14.36 -1.19
C PRO A 44 -9.28 -13.18 -1.34
N ILE A 45 -9.54 -12.09 -0.59
CA ILE A 45 -8.55 -11.01 -0.47
C ILE A 45 -7.28 -11.70 0.00
N GLU A 46 -6.19 -11.55 -0.74
CA GLU A 46 -4.93 -12.19 -0.39
C GLU A 46 -4.55 -11.80 1.04
N GLY A 47 -4.63 -12.76 1.95
CA GLY A 47 -4.28 -12.56 3.35
C GLY A 47 -2.75 -12.62 3.53
N ALA A 48 -2.26 -11.98 4.58
CA ALA A 48 -0.87 -12.11 4.99
C ALA A 48 -0.54 -13.59 5.30
N ARG A 49 0.55 -14.10 4.73
CA ARG A 49 1.05 -15.47 4.90
C ARG A 49 2.11 -15.48 6.00
N ALA A 50 2.14 -16.53 6.83
CA ALA A 50 3.22 -16.68 7.81
C ALA A 50 4.53 -17.07 7.09
N VAL A 51 5.63 -16.43 7.46
CA VAL A 51 6.97 -16.73 6.96
C VAL A 51 7.63 -17.79 7.84
N ALA A 52 8.10 -18.87 7.24
CA ALA A 52 8.82 -19.92 7.96
C ALA A 52 10.11 -19.37 8.60
N GLY A 53 10.35 -19.70 9.88
CA GLY A 53 11.50 -19.19 10.62
C GLY A 53 11.46 -17.67 10.82
N GLY A 54 10.26 -17.12 10.94
CA GLY A 54 10.05 -15.67 11.15
C GLY A 54 10.57 -15.17 12.49
N GLY A 55 10.51 -13.86 12.66
CA GLY A 55 11.05 -13.13 13.79
C GLY A 55 12.20 -12.20 13.38
N ILE A 56 12.80 -11.55 14.35
CA ILE A 56 13.88 -10.59 14.15
C ILE A 56 15.21 -11.20 14.66
N SER A 57 16.16 -11.40 13.76
CA SER A 57 17.53 -11.85 14.06
C SER A 57 18.58 -10.74 13.84
N ALA A 58 18.20 -9.60 13.26
CA ALA A 58 19.08 -8.44 13.15
C ALA A 58 19.24 -7.76 14.50
N ALA A 59 20.48 -7.73 15.01
CA ALA A 59 20.77 -7.19 16.33
C ALA A 59 20.40 -5.70 16.46
N GLY A 60 19.75 -5.33 17.56
CA GLY A 60 19.30 -3.97 17.87
C GLY A 60 18.06 -3.51 17.10
N TRP A 61 17.51 -4.33 16.19
CA TRP A 61 16.29 -4.02 15.48
C TRP A 61 15.05 -4.50 16.23
N THR A 62 13.98 -3.81 16.02
CA THR A 62 12.65 -4.16 16.48
C THR A 62 11.63 -3.87 15.36
N GLY A 63 10.37 -4.24 15.54
CA GLY A 63 9.36 -4.04 14.54
C GLY A 63 7.95 -4.09 15.09
N ARG A 64 7.02 -3.60 14.29
CA ARG A 64 5.59 -3.70 14.57
C ARG A 64 4.82 -3.90 13.27
N ILE A 65 3.92 -4.88 13.29
CA ILE A 65 2.96 -5.11 12.21
C ILE A 65 1.84 -4.07 12.28
N ASP A 66 1.16 -3.85 11.16
CA ASP A 66 0.01 -2.97 11.10
C ASP A 66 -1.09 -3.44 12.03
N ALA A 67 -1.78 -2.49 12.68
CA ALA A 67 -2.88 -2.80 13.59
C ALA A 67 -4.01 -3.60 12.89
N GLY A 68 -4.23 -3.37 11.60
CA GLY A 68 -5.18 -4.14 10.80
C GLY A 68 -4.75 -5.61 10.62
N GLU A 69 -3.46 -5.87 10.52
CA GLU A 69 -2.91 -7.23 10.45
C GLU A 69 -3.05 -7.94 11.80
N ALA A 70 -2.71 -7.26 12.90
CA ALA A 70 -2.85 -7.78 14.26
C ALA A 70 -4.32 -8.14 14.58
N LYS A 71 -5.28 -7.32 14.16
CA LYS A 71 -6.72 -7.60 14.31
C LYS A 71 -7.17 -8.86 13.54
N ARG A 72 -6.44 -9.27 12.50
CA ARG A 72 -6.67 -10.50 11.74
C ARG A 72 -5.88 -11.70 12.29
N GLY A 73 -5.29 -11.57 13.48
CA GLY A 73 -4.56 -12.65 14.14
C GLY A 73 -3.10 -12.79 13.69
N GLN A 74 -2.59 -11.87 12.87
CA GLN A 74 -1.17 -11.88 12.52
C GLN A 74 -0.32 -11.42 13.70
N VAL A 75 0.89 -11.95 13.76
CA VAL A 75 1.90 -11.60 14.78
C VAL A 75 3.23 -11.26 14.11
N LEU A 76 4.10 -10.55 14.82
CA LEU A 76 5.38 -10.09 14.28
C LEU A 76 6.27 -11.26 13.80
N SER A 77 6.20 -12.41 14.47
CA SER A 77 6.93 -13.61 14.05
C SER A 77 6.41 -14.25 12.76
N ASN A 78 5.31 -13.78 12.20
CA ASN A 78 4.86 -14.15 10.86
C ASN A 78 5.60 -13.39 9.74
N ALA A 79 6.51 -12.49 10.10
CA ALA A 79 7.45 -11.81 9.22
C ALA A 79 8.88 -12.05 9.71
N LYS A 80 9.87 -11.88 8.85
CA LYS A 80 11.29 -12.14 9.13
C LYS A 80 12.11 -10.89 8.84
N LEU A 81 13.00 -10.54 9.76
CA LEU A 81 14.08 -9.58 9.57
C LEU A 81 15.41 -10.24 9.96
N ALA A 82 16.32 -10.34 9.03
CA ALA A 82 17.65 -10.89 9.25
C ALA A 82 18.73 -9.93 8.71
N THR A 83 19.95 -10.04 9.24
CA THR A 83 21.12 -9.40 8.64
C THR A 83 21.52 -10.19 7.39
N GLU A 84 21.80 -9.50 6.29
CA GLU A 84 22.34 -10.06 5.06
C GLU A 84 23.51 -9.19 4.55
N GLY A 85 24.73 -9.71 4.65
CA GLY A 85 25.94 -8.92 4.39
C GLY A 85 26.02 -7.72 5.35
N SER A 86 26.15 -6.52 4.77
CA SER A 86 26.08 -5.24 5.51
C SER A 86 24.65 -4.66 5.59
N GLY A 87 23.66 -5.35 5.08
CA GLY A 87 22.27 -4.90 4.99
C GLY A 87 21.30 -5.79 5.76
N LEU A 88 20.05 -5.73 5.35
CA LEU A 88 18.93 -6.44 5.94
C LEU A 88 18.18 -7.22 4.86
N HIS A 89 17.75 -8.43 5.20
CA HIS A 89 16.78 -9.18 4.41
C HIS A 89 15.45 -9.19 5.15
N VAL A 90 14.42 -8.75 4.46
CA VAL A 90 13.05 -8.65 4.97
C VAL A 90 12.16 -9.55 4.15
N THR A 91 11.49 -10.49 4.81
CA THR A 91 10.40 -11.26 4.19
C THR A 91 9.15 -11.08 5.04
N THR A 92 8.08 -10.57 4.46
CA THR A 92 6.86 -10.29 5.21
C THR A 92 5.76 -11.29 4.91
N GLY A 93 5.07 -11.73 5.97
CA GLY A 93 3.70 -12.20 5.89
C GLY A 93 2.79 -10.99 6.08
N PRO A 94 2.64 -10.45 7.31
CA PRO A 94 1.94 -9.19 7.55
C PRO A 94 2.78 -7.99 7.14
N ALA A 95 2.09 -6.89 6.86
CA ALA A 95 2.70 -5.59 6.66
C ALA A 95 3.36 -5.08 7.95
N VAL A 96 4.59 -4.56 7.87
CA VAL A 96 5.44 -4.28 9.04
C VAL A 96 6.32 -3.06 8.85
N ALA A 97 6.56 -2.33 9.92
CA ALA A 97 7.63 -1.34 10.05
C ALA A 97 8.73 -1.90 10.95
N TYR A 98 9.99 -1.83 10.50
CA TYR A 98 11.17 -2.22 11.26
C TYR A 98 12.09 -1.02 11.49
N TRP A 99 12.65 -0.92 12.70
CA TRP A 99 13.57 0.14 13.06
C TRP A 99 14.60 -0.33 14.09
N ASN A 100 15.73 0.35 14.12
CA ASN A 100 16.63 0.32 15.27
C ASN A 100 16.34 1.59 16.11
N PRO A 101 16.06 1.51 17.41
CA PRO A 101 15.77 2.69 18.25
C PRO A 101 16.86 3.77 18.24
N SER A 102 18.10 3.41 17.95
CA SER A 102 19.23 4.38 17.80
C SER A 102 19.21 5.11 16.45
N ASN A 103 18.46 4.66 15.46
CA ASN A 103 18.33 5.33 14.17
C ASN A 103 17.39 6.52 14.29
N THR A 104 17.92 7.68 14.68
CA THR A 104 17.16 8.91 14.88
C THR A 104 17.64 10.02 13.93
N ALA A 105 16.70 10.87 13.51
CA ALA A 105 16.96 12.04 12.69
C ALA A 105 16.17 13.25 13.21
N SER A 106 16.73 14.45 13.10
CA SER A 106 16.10 15.69 13.56
C SER A 106 16.56 16.91 12.77
N GLY A 107 15.69 17.90 12.64
CA GLY A 107 15.94 19.12 11.88
C GLY A 107 15.95 18.89 10.39
N ASN A 108 16.98 19.35 9.69
CA ASN A 108 17.21 19.07 8.28
C ASN A 108 18.05 17.79 8.14
N TYR A 109 17.58 16.85 7.34
CA TYR A 109 18.27 15.58 7.12
C TYR A 109 17.77 14.89 5.85
N THR A 110 18.52 13.89 5.42
CA THR A 110 18.10 12.93 4.38
C THR A 110 18.37 11.52 4.87
N VAL A 111 17.35 10.68 4.90
CA VAL A 111 17.47 9.22 5.09
C VAL A 111 17.39 8.58 3.72
N LYS A 112 18.31 7.67 3.41
CA LYS A 112 18.35 6.95 2.14
C LYS A 112 18.70 5.47 2.33
N ALA A 113 18.25 4.64 1.40
CA ALA A 113 18.62 3.23 1.29
C ALA A 113 18.36 2.72 -0.13
N THR A 114 19.03 1.63 -0.49
CA THR A 114 18.75 0.85 -1.70
C THR A 114 17.92 -0.35 -1.32
N PHE A 115 16.83 -0.57 -2.04
CA PHE A 115 15.91 -1.71 -1.89
C PHE A 115 15.99 -2.57 -3.13
N THR A 116 16.21 -3.86 -2.96
CA THR A 116 16.15 -4.84 -4.06
C THR A 116 15.08 -5.87 -3.72
N GLU A 117 14.07 -5.99 -4.57
CA GLU A 117 13.14 -7.12 -4.58
C GLU A 117 13.72 -8.15 -5.55
N PRO A 118 14.27 -9.28 -5.05
CA PRO A 118 15.02 -10.21 -5.90
C PRO A 118 14.13 -10.93 -6.92
N LYS A 119 12.87 -11.13 -6.54
CA LYS A 119 11.86 -11.81 -7.36
C LYS A 119 10.52 -11.11 -7.20
N TYR A 120 10.29 -10.11 -8.04
CA TYR A 120 9.06 -9.34 -8.05
C TYR A 120 7.81 -10.24 -8.11
N MET A 121 6.86 -10.02 -7.20
CA MET A 121 5.63 -10.79 -7.09
C MET A 121 5.84 -12.30 -6.84
N ASN A 122 6.94 -12.72 -6.21
CA ASN A 122 7.18 -14.14 -5.92
C ASN A 122 6.27 -14.70 -4.81
N VAL A 123 5.85 -13.85 -3.89
CA VAL A 123 5.06 -14.22 -2.70
C VAL A 123 3.70 -13.55 -2.64
N ASN A 124 3.31 -12.85 -3.69
CA ASN A 124 2.04 -12.11 -3.81
C ASN A 124 1.48 -12.22 -5.23
N ASP A 125 0.21 -11.87 -5.42
CA ASP A 125 -0.50 -11.88 -6.70
C ASP A 125 -0.66 -10.49 -7.31
N HIS A 126 -0.23 -9.44 -6.60
CA HIS A 126 -0.22 -8.05 -7.04
C HIS A 126 0.95 -7.28 -6.42
N PRO A 127 1.34 -6.12 -7.00
CA PRO A 127 2.48 -5.34 -6.51
C PRO A 127 2.28 -4.84 -5.09
N HIS A 128 3.32 -4.98 -4.27
CA HIS A 128 3.35 -4.47 -2.90
C HIS A 128 4.50 -3.49 -2.70
N PRO A 129 4.29 -2.40 -1.93
CA PRO A 129 5.32 -1.38 -1.76
C PRO A 129 6.27 -1.69 -0.61
N TYR A 130 7.49 -1.20 -0.76
CA TYR A 130 8.53 -1.18 0.25
C TYR A 130 9.29 0.15 0.20
N GLY A 131 9.81 0.60 1.33
CA GLY A 131 10.52 1.88 1.37
C GLY A 131 10.95 2.32 2.76
N ILE A 132 11.24 3.61 2.87
CA ILE A 132 11.74 4.27 4.07
C ILE A 132 10.60 4.96 4.81
N PHE A 133 10.61 4.88 6.13
CA PHE A 133 9.83 5.78 6.96
C PHE A 133 10.72 6.72 7.78
N ILE A 134 10.18 7.89 8.09
CA ILE A 134 10.76 8.94 8.96
C ILE A 134 9.74 9.44 9.98
N GLY A 135 10.18 10.26 10.92
CA GLY A 135 9.31 10.89 11.92
C GLY A 135 8.64 9.87 12.83
N GLY A 136 9.31 8.74 13.08
CA GLY A 136 8.82 7.69 13.96
C GLY A 136 8.78 8.16 15.42
N ASN A 137 7.57 8.38 15.94
CA ASN A 137 7.33 8.75 17.33
C ASN A 137 6.41 7.72 17.99
N ASP A 138 6.59 7.47 19.29
CA ASP A 138 5.86 6.46 20.08
C ASP A 138 5.88 5.06 19.42
N MET A 139 6.95 4.74 18.72
CA MET A 139 7.10 3.50 17.97
C MET A 139 6.89 2.28 18.87
N GLY A 140 6.20 1.28 18.34
CA GLY A 140 5.86 0.07 19.09
C GLY A 140 4.59 0.18 19.95
N THR A 141 3.94 1.34 20.02
CA THR A 141 2.70 1.56 20.78
C THR A 141 1.50 1.82 19.85
N ASP A 142 0.29 1.83 20.38
CA ASP A 142 -0.93 2.18 19.63
C ASP A 142 -0.98 3.66 19.22
N LYS A 143 -0.06 4.47 19.76
CA LYS A 143 0.08 5.91 19.47
C LYS A 143 1.19 6.20 18.47
N GLN A 144 1.80 5.17 17.88
CA GLN A 144 2.90 5.38 16.95
C GLN A 144 2.50 6.23 15.74
N THR A 145 3.39 7.12 15.35
CA THR A 145 3.25 7.93 14.15
C THR A 145 4.50 7.82 13.29
N TYR A 146 4.38 7.77 11.99
CA TYR A 146 5.48 7.84 11.02
C TYR A 146 4.96 8.14 9.61
N LEU A 147 5.81 8.68 8.75
CA LEU A 147 5.56 8.90 7.33
C LEU A 147 6.46 7.99 6.52
N TYR A 148 5.94 7.28 5.52
CA TYR A 148 6.76 6.51 4.61
C TYR A 148 6.61 6.92 3.16
N CYS A 149 7.73 6.83 2.43
CA CYS A 149 7.84 6.88 0.98
C CYS A 149 8.26 5.48 0.52
N ALA A 150 7.48 4.88 -0.36
CA ALA A 150 7.71 3.52 -0.81
C ALA A 150 7.48 3.38 -2.32
N ALA A 151 8.23 2.48 -2.95
CA ALA A 151 8.12 2.11 -4.34
C ALA A 151 7.47 0.73 -4.48
N TYR A 152 6.82 0.54 -5.62
CA TYR A 152 6.35 -0.76 -6.11
C TYR A 152 7.23 -1.21 -7.27
N GLY A 153 7.50 -2.49 -7.37
CA GLY A 153 8.17 -3.05 -8.54
C GLY A 153 7.38 -2.93 -9.86
N SER A 154 6.14 -2.42 -9.81
CA SER A 154 5.32 -2.07 -10.99
C SER A 154 5.64 -0.72 -11.62
N GLY A 155 6.48 0.12 -10.98
CA GLY A 155 6.78 1.48 -11.44
C GLY A 155 5.91 2.57 -10.81
N ASP A 156 5.24 2.25 -9.71
CA ASP A 156 4.43 3.17 -8.93
C ASP A 156 5.14 3.53 -7.62
N PHE A 157 4.72 4.62 -6.98
CA PHE A 157 5.16 4.98 -5.63
C PHE A 157 3.98 5.41 -4.77
N ILE A 158 4.15 5.33 -3.45
CA ILE A 158 3.15 5.76 -2.49
C ILE A 158 3.80 6.52 -1.34
N VAL A 159 3.16 7.61 -0.91
CA VAL A 159 3.50 8.33 0.32
C VAL A 159 2.29 8.31 1.24
N ARG A 160 2.49 7.72 2.42
CA ARG A 160 1.43 7.56 3.40
C ARG A 160 1.97 7.80 4.79
N GLY A 161 1.14 8.37 5.66
CA GLY A 161 1.41 8.52 7.07
C GLY A 161 0.55 7.61 7.93
N PHE A 162 1.12 7.22 9.06
CA PHE A 162 0.40 6.63 10.18
C PHE A 162 0.43 7.63 11.34
N GLY A 163 -0.73 7.96 11.83
CA GLY A 163 -0.99 8.74 13.03
C GLY A 163 -2.00 7.99 13.89
N PRO A 164 -2.86 8.68 14.66
CA PRO A 164 -4.04 8.06 15.26
C PRO A 164 -4.87 7.31 14.23
N GLU A 165 -4.89 7.82 12.99
CA GLU A 165 -5.42 7.17 11.80
C GLU A 165 -4.41 7.24 10.65
N SER A 166 -4.50 6.33 9.70
CA SER A 166 -3.67 6.40 8.50
C SER A 166 -4.15 7.52 7.57
N PHE A 167 -3.23 8.30 7.03
CA PHE A 167 -3.53 9.36 6.06
C PHE A 167 -2.69 9.20 4.81
N GLN A 168 -3.28 9.53 3.66
CA GLN A 168 -2.65 9.41 2.36
C GLN A 168 -2.29 10.79 1.81
N LEU A 169 -1.15 10.88 1.14
CA LEU A 169 -0.65 12.11 0.52
C LEU A 169 -0.66 12.07 -1.00
N ASN A 170 -0.68 10.87 -1.58
CA ASN A 170 -0.90 10.66 -3.01
C ASN A 170 -1.92 9.54 -3.23
N GLY A 171 -2.14 9.10 -4.45
CA GLY A 171 -3.20 8.17 -4.83
C GLY A 171 -3.32 6.94 -3.91
N ARG A 172 -4.55 6.47 -3.70
CA ARG A 172 -4.85 5.37 -2.75
C ARG A 172 -4.06 4.08 -3.03
N ARG A 173 -3.74 3.82 -4.28
CA ARG A 173 -2.97 2.65 -4.74
C ARG A 173 -1.56 3.01 -5.20
N GLY A 174 -1.11 4.24 -4.89
CA GLY A 174 0.10 4.81 -5.46
C GLY A 174 -0.15 5.53 -6.79
N GLU A 175 0.90 6.12 -7.31
CA GLU A 175 0.92 6.86 -8.57
C GLU A 175 2.10 6.38 -9.41
N ALA A 176 1.89 6.22 -10.71
CA ALA A 176 2.95 5.87 -11.64
C ALA A 176 3.95 7.04 -11.79
N ASN A 177 5.23 6.72 -11.80
CA ASN A 177 6.28 7.71 -12.05
C ASN A 177 7.43 7.09 -12.84
N ALA A 178 7.90 7.79 -13.87
CA ALA A 178 8.97 7.30 -14.74
C ALA A 178 10.32 7.08 -14.01
N ALA A 179 10.53 7.72 -12.86
CA ALA A 179 11.71 7.52 -12.03
C ALA A 179 11.68 6.18 -11.26
N VAL A 180 10.51 5.55 -11.09
CA VAL A 180 10.39 4.28 -10.38
C VAL A 180 10.67 3.14 -11.35
N HIS A 181 11.67 2.32 -11.07
CA HIS A 181 12.01 1.20 -11.93
C HIS A 181 10.90 0.15 -11.93
N LYS A 182 10.66 -0.43 -13.11
CA LYS A 182 9.75 -1.56 -13.29
C LYS A 182 10.52 -2.86 -13.38
N ALA A 183 10.06 -3.88 -12.68
CA ALA A 183 10.48 -5.25 -12.93
C ALA A 183 10.11 -5.65 -14.36
N ALA A 184 10.93 -6.48 -15.00
CA ALA A 184 10.64 -6.98 -16.35
C ALA A 184 9.40 -7.89 -16.38
N GLY A 185 9.00 -8.44 -15.24
CA GLY A 185 7.83 -9.29 -15.04
C GLY A 185 7.90 -10.03 -13.71
N PRO A 186 6.87 -10.81 -13.34
CA PRO A 186 6.89 -11.65 -12.15
C PRO A 186 8.14 -12.54 -12.11
N GLY A 187 8.77 -12.63 -10.94
CA GLY A 187 10.01 -13.38 -10.74
C GLY A 187 11.30 -12.66 -11.16
N SER A 188 11.20 -11.49 -11.81
CA SER A 188 12.37 -10.68 -12.19
C SER A 188 12.82 -9.78 -11.03
N PRO A 189 14.13 -9.48 -10.91
CA PRO A 189 14.60 -8.55 -9.90
C PRO A 189 14.25 -7.11 -10.26
N VAL A 190 14.09 -6.26 -9.23
CA VAL A 190 13.96 -4.81 -9.36
C VAL A 190 14.62 -4.12 -8.18
N THR A 191 15.35 -3.03 -8.44
CA THR A 191 16.06 -2.26 -7.44
C THR A 191 15.62 -0.81 -7.49
N GLN A 192 15.45 -0.20 -6.31
CA GLN A 192 15.08 1.19 -6.13
C GLN A 192 16.03 1.86 -5.12
N ASP A 193 16.56 3.01 -5.45
CA ASP A 193 17.18 3.90 -4.47
C ASP A 193 16.12 4.85 -3.93
N ILE A 194 15.81 4.76 -2.64
CA ILE A 194 14.76 5.58 -2.03
C ILE A 194 15.40 6.53 -1.02
N ALA A 195 14.99 7.80 -1.07
CA ALA A 195 15.40 8.79 -0.10
C ALA A 195 14.19 9.62 0.37
N VAL A 196 14.19 9.95 1.65
CA VAL A 196 13.24 10.89 2.24
C VAL A 196 14.03 12.00 2.92
N SER A 197 13.79 13.24 2.53
CA SER A 197 14.47 14.40 3.11
C SER A 197 13.50 15.36 3.78
N VAL A 198 13.97 15.97 4.87
CA VAL A 198 13.35 17.14 5.51
C VAL A 198 14.30 18.31 5.33
N ASN A 199 13.82 19.38 4.72
CA ASN A 199 14.59 20.60 4.52
C ASN A 199 13.70 21.83 4.75
N GLY A 200 13.91 22.52 5.87
CA GLY A 200 13.06 23.59 6.33
C GLY A 200 11.61 23.13 6.53
N ASP A 201 10.71 23.68 5.74
CA ASP A 201 9.29 23.36 5.75
C ASP A 201 8.88 22.30 4.73
N LYS A 202 9.83 21.68 4.00
CA LYS A 202 9.56 20.70 2.96
C LYS A 202 9.95 19.28 3.38
N VAL A 203 9.12 18.33 2.97
CA VAL A 203 9.38 16.90 3.05
C VAL A 203 9.33 16.35 1.64
N ASN A 204 10.45 15.78 1.17
CA ASN A 204 10.55 15.23 -0.18
C ASN A 204 10.67 13.71 -0.13
N CYS A 205 10.00 13.05 -1.04
CA CYS A 205 10.21 11.66 -1.41
C CYS A 205 10.97 11.64 -2.73
N ALA A 206 12.12 10.98 -2.77
CA ALA A 206 12.91 10.81 -3.98
C ALA A 206 13.14 9.33 -4.25
N ILE A 207 13.04 8.93 -5.52
CA ILE A 207 13.28 7.56 -5.97
C ILE A 207 14.22 7.63 -7.17
N ASN A 208 15.28 6.81 -7.14
CA ASN A 208 16.30 6.73 -8.17
C ASN A 208 16.87 8.10 -8.56
N GLY A 209 17.14 8.93 -7.55
CA GLY A 209 17.72 10.26 -7.72
C GLY A 209 16.72 11.36 -8.11
N THR A 210 15.46 11.05 -8.37
CA THR A 210 14.43 12.02 -8.76
C THR A 210 13.46 12.26 -7.62
N VAL A 211 13.16 13.53 -7.29
CA VAL A 211 12.10 13.89 -6.35
C VAL A 211 10.76 13.61 -7.03
N VAL A 212 10.04 12.60 -6.52
CA VAL A 212 8.74 12.16 -7.05
C VAL A 212 7.56 12.85 -6.35
N ALA A 213 7.77 13.33 -5.12
CA ALA A 213 6.76 14.10 -4.39
C ALA A 213 7.41 15.09 -3.40
N THR A 214 6.76 16.23 -3.20
CA THR A 214 7.11 17.25 -2.21
C THR A 214 5.86 17.68 -1.45
N TYR A 215 5.95 17.72 -0.13
CA TYR A 215 4.88 18.16 0.77
C TYR A 215 5.39 19.26 1.68
N ASN A 216 4.49 20.13 2.14
CA ASN A 216 4.83 21.02 3.23
C ASN A 216 4.84 20.25 4.55
N LYS A 217 5.69 20.61 5.47
CA LYS A 217 5.72 20.02 6.82
C LYS A 217 4.36 20.09 7.52
N ALA A 218 3.61 21.19 7.29
CA ALA A 218 2.24 21.36 7.80
C ALA A 218 1.22 20.37 7.20
N ASP A 219 1.52 19.79 6.03
CA ASP A 219 0.65 18.79 5.41
C ASP A 219 0.82 17.41 6.07
N VAL A 220 1.93 17.17 6.74
CA VAL A 220 2.28 15.87 7.33
C VAL A 220 2.32 15.88 8.86
N VAL A 221 2.49 17.02 9.52
CA VAL A 221 2.53 17.19 10.98
C VAL A 221 1.27 17.91 11.46
N GLY A 222 0.64 17.42 12.51
CA GLY A 222 -0.54 18.05 13.12
C GLY A 222 -1.51 17.04 13.73
N ALA A 223 -2.68 17.53 14.11
CA ALA A 223 -3.73 16.67 14.68
C ALA A 223 -4.13 15.56 13.68
N GLY A 224 -4.17 14.32 14.15
CA GLY A 224 -4.46 13.15 13.34
C GLY A 224 -3.32 12.68 12.42
N LYS A 225 -2.19 13.38 12.41
CA LYS A 225 -1.01 13.12 11.58
C LYS A 225 0.23 12.84 12.43
N LEU A 226 1.42 13.10 11.88
CA LEU A 226 2.66 12.96 12.64
C LEU A 226 2.72 13.92 13.82
N LYS A 227 3.38 13.51 14.89
CA LYS A 227 3.78 14.40 15.99
C LYS A 227 4.88 15.35 15.55
N SER A 228 5.85 14.86 14.80
CA SER A 228 7.00 15.59 14.27
C SER A 228 7.57 14.85 13.06
N THR A 229 8.32 15.56 12.22
CA THR A 229 9.24 14.94 11.25
C THR A 229 10.52 14.43 11.90
N ASP A 230 10.84 14.89 13.12
CA ASP A 230 11.93 14.37 13.91
C ASP A 230 11.54 13.06 14.60
N GLY A 231 12.47 12.16 14.77
CA GLY A 231 12.21 10.88 15.44
C GLY A 231 13.02 9.72 14.83
N VAL A 232 12.52 8.53 15.06
CA VAL A 232 13.13 7.31 14.54
C VAL A 232 12.86 7.19 13.03
N TYR A 233 13.84 6.67 12.29
CA TYR A 233 13.67 6.24 10.91
C TYR A 233 13.93 4.74 10.76
N GLY A 234 13.38 4.17 9.71
CA GLY A 234 13.52 2.75 9.43
C GLY A 234 12.94 2.36 8.09
N VAL A 235 12.59 1.10 7.95
CA VAL A 235 12.07 0.53 6.71
C VAL A 235 10.64 0.04 6.89
N ARG A 236 9.87 0.15 5.81
CA ARG A 236 8.47 -0.27 5.75
C ARG A 236 8.27 -1.23 4.60
N PHE A 237 7.66 -2.38 4.87
CA PHE A 237 7.28 -3.37 3.87
C PHE A 237 5.78 -3.66 3.99
N ALA A 238 5.11 -3.76 2.85
CA ALA A 238 3.74 -4.26 2.79
C ALA A 238 3.70 -5.77 3.09
N HIS A 239 2.51 -6.35 3.14
CA HIS A 239 2.38 -7.79 3.35
C HIS A 239 2.92 -8.59 2.15
N ASN A 240 3.28 -9.85 2.37
CA ASN A 240 3.75 -10.80 1.36
C ASN A 240 4.83 -10.22 0.41
N THR A 241 5.85 -9.57 0.99
CA THR A 241 6.96 -8.94 0.24
C THR A 241 8.28 -9.57 0.66
N ASP A 242 9.18 -9.75 -0.28
CA ASP A 242 10.55 -10.23 -0.05
C ASP A 242 11.54 -9.23 -0.63
N GLY A 243 12.45 -8.71 0.18
CA GLY A 243 13.39 -7.69 -0.28
C GLY A 243 14.63 -7.53 0.59
N VAL A 244 15.70 -7.08 -0.04
CA VAL A 244 16.97 -6.75 0.60
C VAL A 244 17.11 -5.24 0.69
N VAL A 245 17.56 -4.76 1.85
CA VAL A 245 17.83 -3.34 2.10
C VAL A 245 19.31 -3.15 2.37
N SER A 246 19.95 -2.25 1.66
CA SER A 246 21.36 -1.90 1.86
C SER A 246 21.55 -0.40 1.97
N GLY A 247 22.63 0.02 2.64
CA GLY A 247 23.03 1.42 2.72
C GLY A 247 22.02 2.33 3.45
N LEU A 248 21.23 1.81 4.39
CA LEU A 248 20.34 2.64 5.20
C LEU A 248 21.17 3.60 6.06
N THR A 249 21.13 4.87 5.71
CA THR A 249 21.93 5.93 6.33
C THR A 249 21.14 7.22 6.45
N VAL A 250 21.57 8.06 7.39
CA VAL A 250 21.10 9.45 7.52
C VAL A 250 22.27 10.40 7.29
N THR A 251 22.04 11.47 6.54
CA THR A 251 22.97 12.58 6.34
C THR A 251 22.31 13.88 6.77
N LYS A 252 23.09 14.80 7.34
CA LYS A 252 22.68 16.18 7.61
C LYS A 252 23.40 17.09 6.61
N PRO A 253 22.75 18.20 6.16
CA PRO A 253 23.42 19.20 5.31
C PRO A 253 24.55 19.89 6.05
#